data_43a42aee6bf85929b30aec6198781b4a
#
_entry.id   43a42aee6bf85929b30aec6198781b4a
#
_cell.length_a   1.000
_cell.length_b   1.000
_cell.length_c   1.000
_cell.angle_alpha   90.00
_cell.angle_beta   90.00
_cell.angle_gamma   90.00
#
_symmetry.space_group_name_H-M   'P 1'
#
loop_
_entity.id
_entity.type
_entity.pdbx_description
1 polymer ?
#
loop_
_entity_poly.entity_id
_entity_poly.type
_entity_poly.pdbx_seq_one_letter_code
_entity_poly.pdbx_strand_id
1 'polypeptide(L)'
;MTETVQKVILALRKNRIMAEYVPCKEDVIDLVSALIPSGSTIGTGGSRTLDECGVTELLRSGDFTFYDRNNPALTPEEKAEMTAKSATADFYLCSSNAITEQGELYNVDGFSNRVAAIANGPKKVIMVVGVNKIVPNLNAAIRRVKTVAAPLNTKRLGCDTYCFKTGVCMGLEGGMTDGCHSPGRICCSYLISAQQRVENRIHVILVGESLGF
;
A
#
# COMPACT_ATOMS: atom_id res chain seq x y z
N MET A 1 17.79 -9.62 -9.70
CA MET A 1 17.20 -8.24 -9.85
C MET A 1 17.31 -7.82 -11.30
N THR A 2 16.21 -7.37 -11.93
CA THR A 2 16.17 -6.89 -13.32
C THR A 2 16.66 -5.45 -13.45
N GLU A 3 17.01 -5.00 -14.66
CA GLU A 3 17.38 -3.61 -14.95
C GLU A 3 16.27 -2.62 -14.57
N THR A 4 15.01 -2.96 -14.87
CA THR A 4 13.84 -2.14 -14.47
C THR A 4 13.77 -1.95 -12.96
N VAL A 5 13.96 -3.00 -12.18
CA VAL A 5 13.95 -2.91 -10.70
C VAL A 5 15.09 -2.02 -10.20
N GLN A 6 16.29 -2.14 -10.77
CA GLN A 6 17.42 -1.28 -10.41
C GLN A 6 17.10 0.19 -10.70
N LYS A 7 16.55 0.48 -11.88
CA LYS A 7 16.12 1.83 -12.27
C LYS A 7 15.11 2.42 -11.29
N VAL A 8 14.10 1.64 -10.91
CA VAL A 8 13.07 2.07 -9.95
C VAL A 8 13.66 2.36 -8.57
N ILE A 9 14.57 1.52 -8.06
CA ILE A 9 15.25 1.74 -6.79
C ILE A 9 16.04 3.06 -6.82
N LEU A 10 16.79 3.31 -7.88
CA LEU A 10 17.56 4.56 -8.04
C LEU A 10 16.63 5.78 -8.11
N ALA A 11 15.50 5.67 -8.83
CA ALA A 11 14.51 6.74 -8.94
C ALA A 11 13.84 7.04 -7.58
N LEU A 12 13.44 6.01 -6.82
CA LEU A 12 12.89 6.17 -5.47
C LEU A 12 13.89 6.88 -4.54
N ARG A 13 15.14 6.45 -4.53
CA ARG A 13 16.19 7.07 -3.71
C ARG A 13 16.47 8.53 -4.10
N LYS A 14 16.48 8.84 -5.41
CA LYS A 14 16.54 10.22 -5.91
C LYS A 14 15.38 11.06 -5.40
N ASN A 15 14.19 10.47 -5.26
CA ASN A 15 12.99 11.09 -4.69
C ASN A 15 12.98 11.08 -3.15
N ARG A 16 14.13 10.78 -2.50
CA ARG A 16 14.30 10.73 -1.05
C ARG A 16 13.41 9.69 -0.34
N ILE A 17 13.04 8.65 -1.07
CA ILE A 17 12.34 7.47 -0.58
C ILE A 17 13.36 6.34 -0.49
N MET A 18 13.56 5.79 0.73
CA MET A 18 14.42 4.61 0.87
C MET A 18 13.82 3.45 0.08
N ALA A 19 14.67 2.70 -0.61
CA ALA A 19 14.22 1.54 -1.37
C ALA A 19 15.25 0.40 -1.31
N GLU A 20 14.77 -0.80 -1.05
CA GLU A 20 15.53 -2.04 -1.01
C GLU A 20 14.84 -3.12 -1.83
N TYR A 21 15.59 -4.14 -2.21
CA TYR A 21 15.08 -5.27 -2.99
C TYR A 21 15.34 -6.58 -2.25
N VAL A 22 14.31 -7.41 -2.21
CA VAL A 22 14.40 -8.80 -1.79
C VAL A 22 13.94 -9.72 -2.92
N PRO A 23 14.63 -10.86 -3.17
CA PRO A 23 14.32 -11.74 -4.30
C PRO A 23 12.96 -12.44 -4.15
N CYS A 24 12.56 -12.81 -2.94
CA CYS A 24 11.34 -13.55 -2.65
C CYS A 24 10.60 -12.97 -1.43
N LYS A 25 9.35 -13.37 -1.27
CA LYS A 25 8.47 -12.90 -0.19
C LYS A 25 8.91 -13.39 1.19
N GLU A 26 9.60 -14.52 1.26
CA GLU A 26 10.12 -15.09 2.49
C GLU A 26 11.17 -14.19 3.15
N ASP A 27 11.97 -13.47 2.36
CA ASP A 27 13.01 -12.55 2.85
C ASP A 27 12.42 -11.25 3.45
N VAL A 28 11.13 -10.96 3.21
CA VAL A 28 10.47 -9.73 3.70
C VAL A 28 10.40 -9.70 5.22
N ILE A 29 10.14 -10.84 5.86
CA ILE A 29 10.00 -10.95 7.32
C ILE A 29 11.27 -10.50 8.04
N ASP A 30 12.41 -11.01 7.60
CA ASP A 30 13.71 -10.69 8.20
C ASP A 30 14.02 -9.20 8.07
N LEU A 31 13.77 -8.63 6.88
CA LEU A 31 14.01 -7.21 6.64
C LEU A 31 13.05 -6.33 7.45
N VAL A 32 11.76 -6.66 7.51
CA VAL A 32 10.79 -5.90 8.31
C VAL A 32 11.15 -5.97 9.81
N SER A 33 11.54 -7.14 10.31
CA SER A 33 11.98 -7.32 11.70
C SER A 33 13.24 -6.50 12.03
N ALA A 34 14.17 -6.39 11.09
CA ALA A 34 15.38 -5.58 11.27
C ALA A 34 15.10 -4.06 11.24
N LEU A 35 14.03 -3.63 10.55
CA LEU A 35 13.67 -2.23 10.41
C LEU A 35 12.84 -1.68 11.58
N ILE A 36 12.12 -2.54 12.31
CA ILE A 36 11.17 -2.12 13.34
C ILE A 36 11.70 -2.52 14.72
N PRO A 37 12.08 -1.56 15.58
CA PRO A 37 12.50 -1.85 16.94
C PRO A 37 11.38 -2.50 17.77
N SER A 38 11.76 -3.41 18.67
CA SER A 38 10.87 -3.97 19.69
C SER A 38 10.13 -2.88 20.45
N GLY A 39 8.87 -3.14 20.83
CA GLY A 39 8.00 -2.21 21.55
C GLY A 39 7.43 -1.07 20.71
N SER A 40 7.77 -0.98 19.41
CA SER A 40 7.22 0.06 18.52
C SER A 40 5.70 -0.05 18.38
N THR A 41 5.05 1.10 18.24
CA THR A 41 3.63 1.17 17.87
C THR A 41 3.47 1.06 16.36
N ILE A 42 2.54 0.22 15.89
CA ILE A 42 2.38 -0.10 14.46
C ILE A 42 0.93 -0.04 14.02
N GLY A 43 0.66 0.70 12.93
CA GLY A 43 -0.59 0.65 12.20
C GLY A 43 -0.44 -0.01 10.83
N THR A 44 -1.54 -0.51 10.26
CA THR A 44 -1.53 -1.07 8.89
C THR A 44 -2.72 -0.62 8.05
N GLY A 45 -2.50 -0.56 6.72
CA GLY A 45 -3.57 -0.63 5.74
C GLY A 45 -3.94 -2.09 5.43
N GLY A 46 -5.17 -2.33 4.98
CA GLY A 46 -5.54 -3.65 4.46
C GLY A 46 -4.73 -3.99 3.21
N SER A 47 -3.91 -5.03 3.24
CA SER A 47 -2.97 -5.34 2.15
C SER A 47 -2.76 -6.84 1.96
N ARG A 48 -3.22 -7.36 0.81
CA ARG A 48 -2.93 -8.74 0.40
C ARG A 48 -1.43 -9.02 0.35
N THR A 49 -0.64 -8.05 -0.10
CA THR A 49 0.82 -8.19 -0.16
C THR A 49 1.43 -8.46 1.22
N LEU A 50 0.98 -7.73 2.26
CA LEU A 50 1.46 -7.97 3.61
C LEU A 50 1.06 -9.36 4.14
N ASP A 51 -0.17 -9.79 3.81
CA ASP A 51 -0.67 -11.11 4.20
C ASP A 51 0.13 -12.22 3.48
N GLU A 52 0.37 -12.08 2.18
CA GLU A 52 1.13 -13.05 1.36
C GLU A 52 2.60 -13.17 1.78
N CYS A 53 3.18 -12.11 2.33
CA CYS A 53 4.54 -12.11 2.89
C CYS A 53 4.58 -12.53 4.38
N GLY A 54 3.45 -12.87 5.02
CA GLY A 54 3.42 -13.22 6.45
C GLY A 54 3.62 -12.03 7.41
N VAL A 55 3.69 -10.79 6.90
CA VAL A 55 3.96 -9.60 7.72
C VAL A 55 2.85 -9.35 8.73
N THR A 56 1.58 -9.54 8.35
CA THR A 56 0.45 -9.37 9.27
C THR A 56 0.57 -10.31 10.47
N GLU A 57 1.01 -11.55 10.27
CA GLU A 57 1.21 -12.53 11.33
C GLU A 57 2.42 -12.19 12.20
N LEU A 58 3.52 -11.74 11.60
CA LEU A 58 4.67 -11.22 12.35
C LEU A 58 4.23 -10.09 13.29
N LEU A 59 3.39 -9.15 12.85
CA LEU A 59 2.93 -8.03 13.67
C LEU A 59 2.03 -8.48 14.84
N ARG A 60 1.28 -9.56 14.68
CA ARG A 60 0.42 -10.13 15.71
C ARG A 60 1.20 -10.92 16.76
N SER A 61 2.24 -11.64 16.36
CA SER A 61 3.03 -12.53 17.20
C SER A 61 4.31 -11.89 17.74
N GLY A 62 4.74 -10.77 17.16
CA GLY A 62 5.96 -10.06 17.53
C GLY A 62 5.83 -9.19 18.77
N ASP A 63 6.96 -8.68 19.23
CA ASP A 63 7.04 -7.74 20.36
C ASP A 63 6.75 -6.30 19.93
N PHE A 64 5.52 -6.08 19.49
CA PHE A 64 5.02 -4.80 19.00
C PHE A 64 3.68 -4.42 19.64
N THR A 65 3.38 -3.12 19.71
CA THR A 65 2.02 -2.63 19.97
C THR A 65 1.28 -2.46 18.65
N PHE A 66 0.65 -3.55 18.17
CA PHE A 66 -0.02 -3.57 16.87
C PHE A 66 -1.48 -3.11 16.96
N TYR A 67 -1.81 -2.00 16.28
CA TYR A 67 -3.18 -1.49 16.14
C TYR A 67 -3.91 -2.21 15.00
N ASP A 68 -4.27 -3.48 15.24
CA ASP A 68 -4.92 -4.36 14.24
C ASP A 68 -6.41 -4.06 14.09
N ARG A 69 -6.75 -3.03 13.32
CA ARG A 69 -8.15 -2.70 12.99
C ARG A 69 -8.88 -3.78 12.17
N ASN A 70 -8.16 -4.76 11.61
CA ASN A 70 -8.73 -5.86 10.84
C ASN A 70 -9.03 -7.09 11.69
N ASN A 71 -8.76 -7.04 13.00
CA ASN A 71 -9.14 -8.11 13.93
C ASN A 71 -10.67 -8.26 13.92
N PRO A 72 -11.20 -9.45 13.55
CA PRO A 72 -12.63 -9.67 13.46
C PRO A 72 -13.36 -9.60 14.81
N ALA A 73 -12.65 -9.76 15.92
CA ALA A 73 -13.22 -9.71 17.28
C ALA A 73 -13.57 -8.28 17.74
N LEU A 74 -13.07 -7.23 17.06
CA LEU A 74 -13.28 -5.85 17.44
C LEU A 74 -14.67 -5.33 17.02
N THR A 75 -15.28 -4.53 17.88
CA THR A 75 -16.47 -3.73 17.57
C THR A 75 -16.15 -2.62 16.55
N PRO A 76 -17.15 -2.00 15.92
CA PRO A 76 -16.94 -0.84 15.05
C PRO A 76 -16.21 0.33 15.74
N GLU A 77 -16.53 0.59 17.01
CA GLU A 77 -15.94 1.64 17.83
C GLU A 77 -14.45 1.36 18.09
N GLU A 78 -14.11 0.13 18.48
CA GLU A 78 -12.73 -0.30 18.68
C GLU A 78 -11.92 -0.24 17.37
N LYS A 79 -12.51 -0.62 16.23
CA LYS A 79 -11.86 -0.47 14.92
C LYS A 79 -11.58 1.00 14.58
N ALA A 80 -12.49 1.91 14.92
CA ALA A 80 -12.28 3.34 14.74
C ALA A 80 -11.15 3.85 15.63
N GLU A 81 -11.07 3.41 16.89
CA GLU A 81 -9.98 3.73 17.82
C GLU A 81 -8.62 3.22 17.31
N MET A 82 -8.54 1.95 16.85
CA MET A 82 -7.30 1.40 16.25
C MET A 82 -6.88 2.21 15.01
N THR A 83 -7.84 2.65 14.20
CA THR A 83 -7.56 3.49 13.02
C THR A 83 -7.00 4.86 13.44
N ALA A 84 -7.55 5.48 14.46
CA ALA A 84 -7.06 6.75 14.99
C ALA A 84 -5.65 6.63 15.58
N LYS A 85 -5.39 5.58 16.38
CA LYS A 85 -4.07 5.29 16.94
C LYS A 85 -3.02 5.01 15.85
N SER A 86 -3.41 4.33 14.77
CA SER A 86 -2.54 4.07 13.62
C SER A 86 -2.05 5.36 12.94
N ALA A 87 -2.82 6.45 13.02
CA ALA A 87 -2.45 7.73 12.41
C ALA A 87 -1.25 8.42 13.09
N THR A 88 -0.90 8.03 14.33
CA THR A 88 0.22 8.59 15.09
C THR A 88 1.24 7.54 15.52
N ALA A 89 1.15 6.34 14.97
CA ALA A 89 2.04 5.23 15.27
C ALA A 89 3.50 5.54 14.86
N ASP A 90 4.45 4.82 15.46
CA ASP A 90 5.85 4.90 15.06
C ASP A 90 6.03 4.41 13.63
N PHE A 91 5.37 3.31 13.28
CA PHE A 91 5.42 2.72 11.94
C PHE A 91 4.01 2.49 11.37
N TYR A 92 3.91 2.65 10.06
CA TYR A 92 2.72 2.27 9.30
C TYR A 92 3.12 1.34 8.15
N LEU A 93 2.56 0.14 8.10
CA LEU A 93 2.86 -0.82 7.05
C LEU A 93 1.73 -0.91 6.04
N CYS A 94 2.07 -0.89 4.76
CA CYS A 94 1.11 -1.01 3.67
C CYS A 94 1.79 -1.50 2.38
N SER A 95 1.05 -1.48 1.28
CA SER A 95 1.57 -1.62 -0.07
C SER A 95 1.20 -0.39 -0.90
N SER A 96 1.79 -0.24 -2.08
CA SER A 96 1.37 0.75 -3.08
C SER A 96 0.49 0.11 -4.15
N ASN A 97 -0.43 0.87 -4.75
CA ASN A 97 -1.20 0.40 -5.90
C ASN A 97 -0.37 0.36 -7.19
N ALA A 98 0.59 1.27 -7.34
CA ALA A 98 1.58 1.25 -8.40
C ALA A 98 2.83 2.06 -8.00
N ILE A 99 3.97 1.74 -8.62
CA ILE A 99 5.21 2.52 -8.59
C ILE A 99 5.62 2.78 -10.03
N THR A 100 5.85 4.05 -10.39
CA THR A 100 6.34 4.39 -11.72
C THR A 100 7.86 4.15 -11.83
N GLU A 101 8.36 4.02 -13.06
CA GLU A 101 9.80 3.95 -13.32
C GLU A 101 10.55 5.24 -12.93
N GLN A 102 9.83 6.35 -12.71
CA GLN A 102 10.34 7.61 -12.19
C GLN A 102 10.36 7.66 -10.64
N GLY A 103 9.89 6.58 -9.98
CA GLY A 103 9.86 6.48 -8.52
C GLY A 103 8.70 7.22 -7.86
N GLU A 104 7.61 7.47 -8.58
CA GLU A 104 6.39 8.01 -8.01
C GLU A 104 5.53 6.87 -7.45
N LEU A 105 4.98 7.06 -6.24
CA LEU A 105 4.06 6.12 -5.61
C LEU A 105 2.63 6.58 -5.85
N TYR A 106 1.82 5.74 -6.51
CA TYR A 106 0.42 6.02 -6.76
C TYR A 106 -0.49 5.16 -5.89
N ASN A 107 -1.31 5.82 -5.07
CA ASN A 107 -2.17 5.18 -4.08
C ASN A 107 -3.60 5.69 -4.16
N VAL A 108 -4.58 4.77 -4.06
CA VAL A 108 -6.01 5.08 -4.15
C VAL A 108 -6.76 4.36 -3.03
N ASP A 109 -7.62 5.09 -2.32
CA ASP A 109 -8.37 4.59 -1.16
C ASP A 109 -9.86 4.93 -1.21
N GLY A 110 -10.68 4.13 -0.52
CA GLY A 110 -12.08 4.41 -0.27
C GLY A 110 -12.31 5.32 0.96
N PHE A 111 -11.71 5.00 2.09
CA PHE A 111 -11.87 5.72 3.35
C PHE A 111 -10.73 6.69 3.67
N SER A 112 -9.79 6.86 2.78
CA SER A 112 -8.62 7.77 2.88
C SER A 112 -7.64 7.46 4.02
N ASN A 113 -7.87 6.47 4.85
CA ASN A 113 -7.05 6.19 6.03
C ASN A 113 -5.60 5.78 5.66
N ARG A 114 -5.40 4.97 4.62
CA ARG A 114 -4.06 4.60 4.15
C ARG A 114 -3.36 5.77 3.46
N VAL A 115 -4.03 6.48 2.56
CA VAL A 115 -3.43 7.64 1.88
C VAL A 115 -3.11 8.77 2.86
N ALA A 116 -3.94 8.97 3.91
CA ALA A 116 -3.63 9.92 4.98
C ALA A 116 -2.35 9.51 5.74
N ALA A 117 -2.23 8.24 6.15
CA ALA A 117 -1.03 7.72 6.84
C ALA A 117 0.23 7.80 5.97
N ILE A 118 0.11 7.57 4.65
CA ILE A 118 1.21 7.75 3.69
C ILE A 118 1.61 9.23 3.60
N ALA A 119 0.63 10.13 3.47
CA ALA A 119 0.86 11.55 3.31
C ALA A 119 1.44 12.19 4.58
N ASN A 120 0.87 11.87 5.75
CA ASN A 120 1.25 12.45 7.03
C ASN A 120 0.81 11.53 8.17
N GLY A 121 1.38 11.72 9.38
CA GLY A 121 1.00 11.04 10.61
C GLY A 121 2.11 10.14 11.13
N PRO A 122 2.20 8.87 10.75
CA PRO A 122 3.21 7.94 11.25
C PRO A 122 4.64 8.43 11.02
N LYS A 123 5.55 8.17 11.97
CA LYS A 123 6.95 8.59 11.86
C LYS A 123 7.66 7.93 10.67
N LYS A 124 7.33 6.67 10.40
CA LYS A 124 7.86 5.88 9.26
C LYS A 124 6.73 5.13 8.56
N VAL A 125 6.84 5.00 7.24
CA VAL A 125 5.94 4.18 6.42
C VAL A 125 6.77 3.12 5.70
N ILE A 126 6.50 1.86 5.93
CA ILE A 126 7.13 0.74 5.23
C ILE A 126 6.12 0.21 4.20
N MET A 127 6.53 0.18 2.94
CA MET A 127 5.72 -0.33 1.84
C MET A 127 6.34 -1.59 1.26
N VAL A 128 5.67 -2.72 1.40
CA VAL A 128 6.04 -3.97 0.71
C VAL A 128 5.32 -4.03 -0.62
N VAL A 129 6.06 -4.13 -1.72
CA VAL A 129 5.52 -3.99 -3.07
C VAL A 129 6.12 -5.03 -4.01
N GLY A 130 5.27 -5.90 -4.59
CA GLY A 130 5.69 -6.85 -5.62
C GLY A 130 6.04 -6.13 -6.94
N VAL A 131 6.98 -6.70 -7.69
CA VAL A 131 7.43 -6.14 -9.00
C VAL A 131 6.31 -6.01 -10.03
N ASN A 132 5.21 -6.76 -9.88
CA ASN A 132 4.00 -6.65 -10.71
C ASN A 132 3.31 -5.28 -10.62
N LYS A 133 3.70 -4.42 -9.69
CA LYS A 133 3.14 -3.08 -9.48
C LYS A 133 4.01 -1.97 -10.09
N ILE A 134 5.14 -2.32 -10.69
CA ILE A 134 5.97 -1.38 -11.43
C ILE A 134 5.30 -1.07 -12.78
N VAL A 135 5.19 0.20 -13.10
CA VAL A 135 4.58 0.70 -14.34
C VAL A 135 5.44 1.80 -14.96
N PRO A 136 5.35 2.03 -16.28
CA PRO A 136 6.20 3.02 -16.95
C PRO A 136 6.01 4.47 -16.46
N ASN A 137 4.76 4.87 -16.15
CA ASN A 137 4.41 6.26 -15.81
C ASN A 137 3.06 6.35 -15.08
N LEU A 138 2.66 7.56 -14.69
CA LEU A 138 1.39 7.80 -13.97
C LEU A 138 0.15 7.40 -14.77
N ASN A 139 0.13 7.56 -16.10
CA ASN A 139 -1.01 7.12 -16.92
C ASN A 139 -1.18 5.60 -16.83
N ALA A 140 -0.09 4.87 -16.89
CA ALA A 140 -0.10 3.41 -16.69
C ALA A 140 -0.50 3.02 -15.26
N ALA A 141 -0.12 3.82 -14.25
CA ALA A 141 -0.54 3.62 -12.85
C ALA A 141 -2.06 3.80 -12.70
N ILE A 142 -2.62 4.86 -13.28
CA ILE A 142 -4.07 5.10 -13.31
C ILE A 142 -4.79 3.94 -13.98
N ARG A 143 -4.33 3.53 -15.17
CA ARG A 143 -4.90 2.41 -15.91
C ARG A 143 -4.82 1.10 -15.11
N ARG A 144 -3.67 0.81 -14.47
CA ARG A 144 -3.51 -0.37 -13.60
C ARG A 144 -4.53 -0.41 -12.45
N VAL A 145 -4.78 0.74 -11.80
CA VAL A 145 -5.80 0.79 -10.75
C VAL A 145 -7.18 0.49 -11.32
N LYS A 146 -7.53 1.02 -12.48
CA LYS A 146 -8.84 0.86 -13.12
C LYS A 146 -9.08 -0.55 -13.70
N THR A 147 -8.02 -1.27 -14.07
CA THR A 147 -8.13 -2.59 -14.72
C THR A 147 -7.76 -3.75 -13.81
N VAL A 148 -6.97 -3.52 -12.77
CA VAL A 148 -6.43 -4.59 -11.91
C VAL A 148 -6.76 -4.33 -10.44
N ALA A 149 -6.17 -3.28 -9.84
CA ALA A 149 -6.17 -3.16 -8.38
C ALA A 149 -7.58 -2.91 -7.81
N ALA A 150 -8.34 -1.98 -8.36
CA ALA A 150 -9.68 -1.67 -7.87
C ALA A 150 -10.68 -2.81 -8.14
N PRO A 151 -10.77 -3.40 -9.34
CA PRO A 151 -11.67 -4.52 -9.60
C PRO A 151 -11.41 -5.73 -8.70
N LEU A 152 -10.15 -6.12 -8.51
CA LEU A 152 -9.80 -7.24 -7.65
C LEU A 152 -10.06 -6.93 -6.16
N ASN A 153 -9.79 -5.70 -5.74
CA ASN A 153 -10.01 -5.30 -4.36
C ASN A 153 -11.50 -5.17 -4.03
N THR A 154 -12.36 -4.70 -4.95
CA THR A 154 -13.81 -4.70 -4.74
C THR A 154 -14.36 -6.12 -4.59
N LYS A 155 -13.84 -7.09 -5.35
CA LYS A 155 -14.19 -8.52 -5.21
C LYS A 155 -13.78 -9.04 -3.83
N ARG A 156 -12.57 -8.74 -3.38
CA ARG A 156 -12.08 -9.14 -2.05
C ARG A 156 -12.93 -8.56 -0.91
N LEU A 157 -13.38 -7.32 -1.06
CA LEU A 157 -14.15 -6.59 -0.04
C LEU A 157 -15.67 -6.81 -0.14
N GLY A 158 -16.16 -7.47 -1.19
CA GLY A 158 -17.60 -7.64 -1.42
C GLY A 158 -18.35 -6.34 -1.75
N CYS A 159 -17.66 -5.33 -2.31
CA CYS A 159 -18.26 -4.02 -2.59
C CYS A 159 -19.11 -4.07 -3.85
N ASP A 160 -20.42 -3.71 -3.75
CA ASP A 160 -21.30 -3.62 -4.92
C ASP A 160 -20.94 -2.40 -5.79
N THR A 161 -20.07 -2.62 -6.76
CA THR A 161 -19.59 -1.63 -7.71
C THR A 161 -19.68 -2.14 -9.14
N TYR A 162 -19.62 -1.23 -10.11
CA TYR A 162 -19.56 -1.62 -11.53
C TYR A 162 -18.41 -2.58 -11.80
N CYS A 163 -17.19 -2.25 -11.31
CA CYS A 163 -16.00 -3.07 -11.56
C CYS A 163 -16.00 -4.41 -10.79
N PHE A 164 -16.74 -4.53 -9.69
CA PHE A 164 -17.00 -5.83 -9.06
C PHE A 164 -17.71 -6.80 -10.03
N LYS A 165 -18.70 -6.27 -10.77
CA LYS A 165 -19.53 -7.07 -11.70
C LYS A 165 -18.81 -7.35 -13.02
N THR A 166 -18.11 -6.34 -13.56
CA THR A 166 -17.55 -6.38 -14.92
C THR A 166 -16.06 -6.69 -15.00
N GLY A 167 -15.35 -6.58 -13.88
CA GLY A 167 -13.90 -6.78 -13.83
C GLY A 167 -13.07 -5.57 -14.27
N VAL A 168 -13.70 -4.46 -14.69
CA VAL A 168 -13.02 -3.25 -15.17
C VAL A 168 -13.78 -1.98 -14.75
N CYS A 169 -13.07 -0.86 -14.57
CA CYS A 169 -13.70 0.41 -14.23
C CYS A 169 -14.51 0.98 -15.41
N MET A 170 -15.73 1.48 -15.19
CA MET A 170 -16.53 2.14 -16.22
C MET A 170 -15.90 3.45 -16.73
N GLY A 171 -15.07 4.10 -15.91
CA GLY A 171 -14.33 5.32 -16.31
C GLY A 171 -12.92 5.03 -16.86
N LEU A 172 -12.70 3.85 -17.49
CA LEU A 172 -11.37 3.44 -17.95
C LEU A 172 -10.75 4.43 -18.94
N GLU A 173 -11.52 4.92 -19.86
CA GLU A 173 -11.07 5.85 -20.93
C GLU A 173 -11.13 7.33 -20.51
N GLY A 174 -11.61 7.61 -19.31
CA GLY A 174 -11.69 8.97 -18.76
C GLY A 174 -10.48 9.37 -17.93
N GLY A 175 -10.55 10.52 -17.30
CA GLY A 175 -9.53 11.07 -16.41
C GLY A 175 -9.28 10.22 -15.16
N MET A 176 -8.28 10.61 -14.37
CA MET A 176 -7.84 9.87 -13.19
C MET A 176 -8.98 9.55 -12.21
N THR A 177 -9.87 10.51 -11.98
CA THR A 177 -10.96 10.41 -11.00
C THR A 177 -12.27 9.86 -11.57
N ASP A 178 -12.35 9.68 -12.89
CA ASP A 178 -13.55 9.16 -13.54
C ASP A 178 -13.77 7.69 -13.16
N GLY A 179 -15.03 7.38 -12.82
CA GLY A 179 -15.40 6.07 -12.33
C GLY A 179 -16.89 5.97 -11.99
N CYS A 180 -17.28 4.91 -11.31
CA CYS A 180 -18.66 4.74 -10.88
C CYS A 180 -19.03 5.69 -9.73
N HIS A 181 -20.34 5.93 -9.56
CA HIS A 181 -20.91 6.63 -8.41
C HIS A 181 -21.60 5.67 -7.43
N SER A 182 -21.20 4.40 -7.44
CA SER A 182 -21.73 3.39 -6.51
C SER A 182 -21.42 3.76 -5.07
N PRO A 183 -22.37 3.57 -4.12
CA PRO A 183 -22.10 3.80 -2.68
C PRO A 183 -20.92 2.99 -2.14
N GLY A 184 -20.67 1.81 -2.70
CA GLY A 184 -19.53 0.94 -2.37
C GLY A 184 -18.21 1.29 -3.07
N ARG A 185 -18.12 2.45 -3.76
CA ARG A 185 -16.90 2.88 -4.47
C ARG A 185 -15.70 2.96 -3.51
N ILE A 186 -14.58 2.35 -3.91
CA ILE A 186 -13.32 2.34 -3.15
C ILE A 186 -12.21 3.22 -3.77
N CYS A 187 -12.51 3.94 -4.84
CA CYS A 187 -11.59 4.86 -5.52
C CYS A 187 -12.03 6.31 -5.26
N CYS A 188 -11.94 6.75 -3.98
CA CYS A 188 -12.45 8.05 -3.55
C CYS A 188 -11.34 9.09 -3.33
N SER A 189 -10.17 8.66 -2.85
CA SER A 189 -9.05 9.53 -2.58
C SER A 189 -7.80 9.04 -3.30
N TYR A 190 -7.07 9.96 -3.89
CA TYR A 190 -5.91 9.70 -4.75
C TYR A 190 -4.70 10.42 -4.18
N LEU A 191 -3.58 9.72 -4.05
CA LEU A 191 -2.31 10.27 -3.56
C LEU A 191 -1.19 9.89 -4.52
N ILE A 192 -0.47 10.89 -5.00
CA ILE A 192 0.79 10.72 -5.74
C ILE A 192 1.91 11.25 -4.84
N SER A 193 2.82 10.38 -4.43
CA SER A 193 4.02 10.77 -3.70
C SER A 193 5.19 10.81 -4.68
N ALA A 194 5.48 12.00 -5.22
CA ALA A 194 6.54 12.21 -6.21
C ALA A 194 7.92 12.34 -5.56
N GLN A 195 7.99 12.95 -4.37
CA GLN A 195 9.21 13.15 -3.61
C GLN A 195 8.88 13.30 -2.12
N GLN A 196 9.79 12.90 -1.24
CA GLN A 196 9.64 13.13 0.20
C GLN A 196 10.43 14.35 0.66
N ARG A 197 9.76 15.26 1.40
CA ARG A 197 10.45 16.39 2.05
C ARG A 197 11.27 15.90 3.25
N VAL A 198 10.71 14.98 4.04
CA VAL A 198 11.42 14.27 5.11
C VAL A 198 12.05 13.02 4.52
N GLU A 199 13.37 13.03 4.45
CA GLU A 199 14.15 11.95 3.84
C GLU A 199 13.93 10.62 4.56
N ASN A 200 13.75 9.56 3.76
CA ASN A 200 13.59 8.18 4.25
C ASN A 200 12.43 7.99 5.24
N ARG A 201 11.41 8.90 5.24
CA ARG A 201 10.17 8.63 5.98
C ARG A 201 9.41 7.47 5.36
N ILE A 202 9.39 7.39 4.03
CA ILE A 202 8.85 6.23 3.31
C ILE A 202 10.02 5.29 2.95
N HIS A 203 9.84 4.01 3.25
CA HIS A 203 10.78 2.93 2.93
C HIS A 203 10.03 1.89 2.08
N VAL A 204 10.46 1.67 0.86
CA VAL A 204 9.89 0.70 -0.07
C VAL A 204 10.73 -0.56 -0.09
N ILE A 205 10.12 -1.71 0.18
CA ILE A 205 10.70 -3.04 -0.01
C ILE A 205 10.11 -3.59 -1.30
N LEU A 206 10.91 -3.60 -2.38
CA LEU A 206 10.54 -4.23 -3.64
C LEU A 206 10.83 -5.73 -3.57
N VAL A 207 9.79 -6.53 -3.81
CA VAL A 207 9.88 -8.00 -3.82
C VAL A 207 9.89 -8.51 -5.25
N GLY A 208 10.83 -9.41 -5.58
CA GLY A 208 11.04 -9.96 -6.93
C GLY A 208 9.89 -10.83 -7.46
N GLU A 209 8.79 -10.90 -6.75
CA GLU A 209 7.61 -11.70 -7.06
C GLU A 209 6.37 -10.85 -7.36
N SER A 210 5.37 -11.49 -7.98
CA SER A 210 4.03 -10.91 -8.16
C SER A 210 3.24 -11.08 -6.88
N LEU A 211 2.94 -9.99 -6.17
CA LEU A 211 2.27 -9.98 -4.87
C LEU A 211 1.08 -9.02 -4.85
N GLY A 212 -0.03 -9.48 -4.28
CA GLY A 212 -1.27 -8.74 -4.20
C GLY A 212 -1.77 -8.27 -5.58
N PHE A 213 -2.49 -7.15 -5.63
CA PHE A 213 -3.06 -6.59 -6.86
C PHE A 213 -2.96 -5.07 -6.94
#